data_a9f468e7412c9b8d6b051e92d293db4e
#
_entry.id   a9f468e7412c9b8d6b051e92d293db4e
#
_cell.length_a   1.000
_cell.length_b   1.000
_cell.length_c   1.000
_cell.angle_alpha   90.00
_cell.angle_beta   90.00
_cell.angle_gamma   90.00
#
_symmetry.space_group_name_H-M   'P 1'
#
loop_
_entity.id
_entity.type
_entity.pdbx_description
1 polymer ?
#
loop_
_entity_poly.entity_id
_entity_poly.type
_entity_poly.pdbx_seq_one_letter_code
_entity_poly.pdbx_strand_id
1 'polypeptide(L)'
;MLYLKEMNLEDAKVQWDFFQTWNDENGVQNHYFKMNYDEFCNSAIPKRIEFSKGINLPEGYVPDTYYFLYDSEVGENQIVGLFMIRHFLNDFLFNGSGHIGYIIHPEFRGRGYGTKGLKLAIEKLKEMSDFVEDEIFLRCLRSNEASLKVMLNNGGYLHHQD
;
A
#
# COMPACT_ATOMS: atom_id res chain seq x y z
N MET A 1 15.51 -8.46 -8.78
CA MET A 1 15.57 -7.69 -7.53
C MET A 1 14.20 -7.13 -7.21
N LEU A 2 13.81 -7.23 -5.96
CA LEU A 2 12.52 -6.77 -5.46
C LEU A 2 12.71 -5.40 -4.80
N TYR A 3 11.90 -4.41 -5.16
CA TYR A 3 12.03 -3.05 -4.61
C TYR A 3 10.71 -2.30 -4.63
N LEU A 4 10.58 -1.31 -3.74
CA LEU A 4 9.46 -0.39 -3.68
C LEU A 4 9.81 0.93 -4.37
N LYS A 5 8.85 1.46 -5.13
CA LYS A 5 8.96 2.76 -5.79
C LYS A 5 7.67 3.54 -5.59
N GLU A 6 7.78 4.79 -5.19
CA GLU A 6 6.62 5.65 -4.99
C GLU A 6 5.81 5.83 -6.28
N MET A 7 4.50 5.96 -6.13
CA MET A 7 3.62 6.35 -7.23
C MET A 7 4.13 7.65 -7.86
N ASN A 8 4.28 7.65 -9.20
CA ASN A 8 4.91 8.75 -9.92
C ASN A 8 4.34 8.88 -11.33
N LEU A 9 4.57 10.02 -11.97
CA LEU A 9 4.09 10.29 -13.33
C LEU A 9 4.88 9.55 -14.42
N GLU A 10 6.16 9.27 -14.18
CA GLU A 10 7.00 8.58 -15.16
C GLU A 10 6.48 7.17 -15.48
N ASP A 11 6.04 6.45 -14.46
CA ASP A 11 5.55 5.08 -14.59
C ASP A 11 4.02 5.02 -14.70
N ALA A 12 3.36 6.09 -15.09
CA ALA A 12 1.89 6.21 -15.06
C ALA A 12 1.17 5.04 -15.73
N LYS A 13 1.65 4.59 -16.90
CA LYS A 13 0.96 3.54 -17.66
C LYS A 13 0.96 2.20 -16.93
N VAL A 14 2.10 1.76 -16.41
CA VAL A 14 2.17 0.47 -15.69
C VAL A 14 1.41 0.54 -14.36
N GLN A 15 1.39 1.70 -13.72
CA GLN A 15 0.61 1.92 -12.50
C GLN A 15 -0.90 1.88 -12.79
N TRP A 16 -1.34 2.56 -13.85
CA TRP A 16 -2.73 2.53 -14.28
C TRP A 16 -3.16 1.10 -14.64
N ASP A 17 -2.34 0.39 -15.42
CA ASP A 17 -2.61 -0.99 -15.80
C ASP A 17 -2.78 -1.88 -14.56
N PHE A 18 -1.94 -1.70 -13.55
CA PHE A 18 -2.04 -2.45 -12.31
C PHE A 18 -3.42 -2.24 -11.66
N PHE A 19 -3.89 -1.00 -11.55
CA PHE A 19 -5.19 -0.71 -10.95
C PHE A 19 -6.37 -1.28 -11.74
N GLN A 20 -6.17 -1.66 -13.01
CA GLN A 20 -7.22 -2.28 -13.81
C GLN A 20 -7.30 -3.80 -13.62
N THR A 21 -6.37 -4.40 -12.87
CA THR A 21 -6.33 -5.85 -12.67
C THR A 21 -7.13 -6.34 -11.48
N TRP A 22 -7.60 -5.45 -10.62
CA TRP A 22 -8.34 -5.81 -9.41
C TRP A 22 -9.38 -4.74 -9.05
N ASN A 23 -10.38 -5.13 -8.27
CA ASN A 23 -11.38 -4.21 -7.72
C ASN A 23 -11.38 -4.34 -6.20
N ASP A 24 -12.29 -3.68 -5.50
CA ASP A 24 -12.37 -3.71 -4.04
C ASP A 24 -12.28 -5.15 -3.52
N GLU A 25 -11.37 -5.38 -2.58
CA GLU A 25 -11.08 -6.72 -2.09
C GLU A 25 -10.58 -6.67 -0.64
N ASN A 26 -11.14 -7.51 0.22
CA ASN A 26 -10.70 -7.69 1.61
C ASN A 26 -10.53 -6.38 2.39
N GLY A 27 -11.42 -5.42 2.16
CA GLY A 27 -11.37 -4.12 2.82
C GLY A 27 -10.43 -3.10 2.17
N VAL A 28 -9.74 -3.46 1.10
CA VAL A 28 -8.92 -2.54 0.31
C VAL A 28 -9.76 -2.00 -0.83
N GLN A 29 -9.90 -0.69 -0.90
CA GLN A 29 -10.67 -0.02 -1.94
C GLN A 29 -9.78 0.37 -3.11
N ASN A 30 -10.28 0.18 -4.33
CA ASN A 30 -9.58 0.58 -5.55
C ASN A 30 -10.35 1.73 -6.23
N HIS A 31 -9.96 2.96 -5.90
CA HIS A 31 -10.60 4.17 -6.43
C HIS A 31 -10.27 4.43 -7.90
N TYR A 32 -9.31 3.70 -8.46
CA TYR A 32 -8.79 3.93 -9.82
C TYR A 32 -9.22 2.85 -10.82
N PHE A 33 -9.99 1.87 -10.36
CA PHE A 33 -10.54 0.84 -11.25
C PHE A 33 -11.50 1.49 -12.25
N LYS A 34 -11.27 1.23 -13.53
CA LYS A 34 -12.02 1.82 -14.66
C LYS A 34 -11.89 3.34 -14.81
N MET A 35 -10.95 3.96 -14.09
CA MET A 35 -10.67 5.38 -14.26
C MET A 35 -10.06 5.62 -15.66
N ASN A 36 -10.45 6.72 -16.29
CA ASN A 36 -9.83 7.16 -17.54
C ASN A 36 -8.34 7.43 -17.33
N TYR A 37 -7.51 7.00 -18.29
CA TYR A 37 -6.06 7.14 -18.18
C TYR A 37 -5.61 8.61 -18.05
N ASP A 38 -6.22 9.51 -18.83
CA ASP A 38 -5.86 10.94 -18.76
C ASP A 38 -6.20 11.53 -17.39
N GLU A 39 -7.34 11.16 -16.82
CA GLU A 39 -7.71 11.57 -15.46
C GLU A 39 -6.72 11.00 -14.43
N PHE A 40 -6.30 9.76 -14.61
CA PHE A 40 -5.30 9.15 -13.74
C PHE A 40 -3.99 9.95 -13.74
N CYS A 41 -3.49 10.32 -14.91
CA CYS A 41 -2.26 11.10 -15.05
C CYS A 41 -2.40 12.53 -14.55
N ASN A 42 -3.53 13.19 -14.84
CA ASN A 42 -3.70 14.63 -14.61
C ASN A 42 -4.25 14.97 -13.22
N SER A 43 -4.89 14.03 -12.56
CA SER A 43 -5.55 14.26 -11.27
C SER A 43 -5.12 13.25 -10.20
N ALA A 44 -5.25 11.95 -10.47
CA ALA A 44 -5.02 10.93 -9.44
C ALA A 44 -3.57 10.89 -8.95
N ILE A 45 -2.60 10.81 -9.85
CA ILE A 45 -1.18 10.76 -9.48
C ILE A 45 -0.74 12.04 -8.78
N PRO A 46 -1.00 13.26 -9.32
CA PRO A 46 -0.63 14.50 -8.63
C PRO A 46 -1.23 14.60 -7.22
N LYS A 47 -2.48 14.20 -7.05
CA LYS A 47 -3.14 14.22 -5.74
C LYS A 47 -2.46 13.26 -4.75
N ARG A 48 -2.10 12.06 -5.19
CA ARG A 48 -1.39 11.11 -4.32
C ARG A 48 -0.01 11.61 -3.92
N ILE A 49 0.68 12.29 -4.82
CA ILE A 49 1.98 12.92 -4.52
C ILE A 49 1.80 14.02 -3.48
N GLU A 50 0.78 14.87 -3.62
CA GLU A 50 0.47 15.90 -2.62
C GLU A 50 0.18 15.29 -1.26
N PHE A 51 -0.62 14.23 -1.20
CA PHE A 51 -0.98 13.56 0.05
C PHE A 51 0.23 12.96 0.74
N SER A 52 1.21 12.46 -0.01
CA SER A 52 2.46 11.95 0.57
C SER A 52 3.29 13.04 1.24
N LYS A 53 3.07 14.29 0.86
CA LYS A 53 3.74 15.47 1.42
C LYS A 53 2.90 16.21 2.45
N GLY A 54 1.71 15.68 2.77
CA GLY A 54 0.80 16.34 3.70
C GLY A 54 0.11 17.57 3.13
N ILE A 55 0.05 17.70 1.80
CA ILE A 55 -0.51 18.87 1.11
C ILE A 55 -1.96 18.59 0.71
N ASN A 56 -2.85 19.53 0.99
CA ASN A 56 -4.28 19.47 0.61
C ASN A 56 -4.99 18.20 1.08
N LEU A 57 -4.61 17.69 2.25
CA LEU A 57 -5.26 16.52 2.83
C LEU A 57 -6.71 16.84 3.22
N PRO A 58 -7.68 15.95 2.90
CA PRO A 58 -9.02 16.07 3.44
C PRO A 58 -9.02 16.02 4.98
N GLU A 59 -10.05 16.59 5.60
CA GLU A 59 -10.19 16.54 7.05
C GLU A 59 -10.17 15.09 7.55
N GLY A 60 -9.40 14.84 8.60
CA GLY A 60 -9.26 13.50 9.20
C GLY A 60 -8.25 12.58 8.52
N TYR A 61 -7.63 13.03 7.45
CA TYR A 61 -6.60 12.25 6.76
C TYR A 61 -5.22 12.59 7.30
N VAL A 62 -4.33 11.61 7.24
CA VAL A 62 -2.90 11.77 7.54
C VAL A 62 -2.10 11.63 6.25
N PRO A 63 -0.85 12.12 6.20
CA PRO A 63 0.00 11.85 5.04
C PRO A 63 0.12 10.36 4.79
N ASP A 64 -0.03 9.96 3.54
CA ASP A 64 0.17 8.58 3.11
C ASP A 64 0.95 8.53 1.80
N THR A 65 1.70 7.46 1.62
CA THR A 65 2.50 7.23 0.42
C THR A 65 2.13 5.89 -0.18
N TYR A 66 1.88 5.87 -1.49
CA TYR A 66 1.65 4.64 -2.24
C TYR A 66 2.97 4.18 -2.83
N TYR A 67 3.38 2.96 -2.47
CA TYR A 67 4.57 2.32 -3.01
C TYR A 67 4.17 1.11 -3.84
N PHE A 68 4.62 1.08 -5.08
CA PHE A 68 4.47 -0.11 -5.92
C PHE A 68 5.65 -1.04 -5.71
N LEU A 69 5.36 -2.33 -5.61
CA LEU A 69 6.37 -3.38 -5.50
C LEU A 69 6.69 -3.89 -6.89
N TYR A 70 7.94 -3.76 -7.27
CA TYR A 70 8.46 -4.21 -8.56
C TYR A 70 9.34 -5.42 -8.35
N ASP A 71 9.28 -6.37 -9.27
CA ASP A 71 10.22 -7.48 -9.32
C ASP A 71 10.88 -7.51 -10.70
N SER A 72 12.13 -7.09 -10.77
CA SER A 72 12.90 -7.03 -12.02
C SER A 72 13.22 -8.42 -12.60
N GLU A 73 13.14 -9.48 -11.79
CA GLU A 73 13.33 -10.85 -12.27
C GLU A 73 12.14 -11.36 -13.08
N VAL A 74 10.93 -10.83 -12.81
CA VAL A 74 9.73 -11.19 -13.56
C VAL A 74 9.67 -10.45 -14.90
N GLY A 75 10.07 -9.18 -14.89
CA GLY A 75 10.06 -8.36 -16.09
C GLY A 75 10.41 -6.91 -15.78
N GLU A 76 10.87 -6.19 -16.79
CA GLU A 76 11.11 -4.77 -16.68
C GLU A 76 9.78 -4.05 -16.43
N ASN A 77 9.76 -3.17 -15.43
CA ASN A 77 8.58 -2.41 -15.03
C ASN A 77 7.37 -3.28 -14.63
N GLN A 78 7.61 -4.51 -14.17
CA GLN A 78 6.53 -5.38 -13.70
C GLN A 78 6.17 -5.08 -12.26
N ILE A 79 4.98 -4.54 -12.05
CA ILE A 79 4.40 -4.33 -10.72
C ILE A 79 3.75 -5.61 -10.25
N VAL A 80 4.14 -6.09 -9.07
CA VAL A 80 3.58 -7.29 -8.45
C VAL A 80 2.70 -6.99 -7.23
N GLY A 81 2.73 -5.75 -6.73
CA GLY A 81 1.91 -5.36 -5.59
C GLY A 81 1.91 -3.86 -5.33
N LEU A 82 1.05 -3.47 -4.39
CA LEU A 82 0.90 -2.09 -3.93
C LEU A 82 0.87 -2.09 -2.41
N PHE A 83 1.65 -1.19 -1.79
CA PHE A 83 1.68 -0.97 -0.35
C PHE A 83 1.37 0.49 -0.07
N MET A 84 0.28 0.72 0.67
CA MET A 84 -0.20 2.05 1.02
C MET A 84 0.20 2.33 2.46
N ILE A 85 1.11 3.27 2.66
CA ILE A 85 1.74 3.52 3.96
C ILE A 85 1.25 4.85 4.52
N ARG A 86 0.55 4.81 5.66
CA ARG A 86 0.19 6.00 6.44
C ARG A 86 1.35 6.30 7.35
N HIS A 87 1.83 7.55 7.33
CA HIS A 87 3.06 7.96 8.02
C HIS A 87 2.91 7.92 9.54
N PHE A 88 1.71 8.20 10.04
CA PHE A 88 1.34 8.11 11.45
C PHE A 88 -0.16 7.88 11.56
N LEU A 89 -0.68 7.66 12.76
CA LEU A 89 -2.07 7.35 13.00
C LEU A 89 -2.78 8.45 13.76
N ASN A 90 -4.08 8.61 13.49
CA ASN A 90 -5.00 9.31 14.37
C ASN A 90 -5.93 8.27 15.01
N ASP A 91 -6.86 8.70 15.87
CA ASP A 91 -7.75 7.78 16.58
C ASP A 91 -8.57 6.90 15.65
N PHE A 92 -9.06 7.47 14.54
CA PHE A 92 -9.84 6.72 13.55
C PHE A 92 -9.01 5.61 12.90
N LEU A 93 -7.79 5.90 12.51
CA LEU A 93 -6.90 4.93 11.86
C LEU A 93 -6.34 3.91 12.83
N PHE A 94 -6.08 4.31 14.08
CA PHE A 94 -5.63 3.40 15.12
C PHE A 94 -6.70 2.32 15.40
N ASN A 95 -7.97 2.71 15.42
CA ASN A 95 -9.09 1.80 15.62
C ASN A 95 -9.59 1.18 14.32
N GLY A 96 -9.01 1.53 13.19
CA GLY A 96 -9.41 1.10 11.85
C GLY A 96 -8.30 0.39 11.10
N SER A 97 -7.81 1.04 10.06
CA SER A 97 -6.94 0.40 9.05
C SER A 97 -5.47 0.22 9.43
N GLY A 98 -4.98 0.91 10.48
CA GLY A 98 -3.57 0.87 10.85
C GLY A 98 -2.65 1.60 9.86
N HIS A 99 -1.35 1.29 9.92
CA HIS A 99 -0.32 2.00 9.14
C HIS A 99 -0.24 1.56 7.68
N ILE A 100 -0.38 0.27 7.38
CA ILE A 100 -0.09 -0.26 6.05
C ILE A 100 -1.25 -1.12 5.55
N GLY A 101 -1.79 -0.73 4.39
CA GLY A 101 -2.67 -1.58 3.60
C GLY A 101 -1.92 -2.07 2.37
N TYR A 102 -2.26 -3.26 1.85
CA TYR A 102 -1.58 -3.77 0.67
C TYR A 102 -2.45 -4.73 -0.12
N ILE A 103 -2.11 -4.86 -1.40
CA ILE A 103 -2.73 -5.80 -2.32
C ILE A 103 -1.65 -6.36 -3.24
N ILE A 104 -1.67 -7.66 -3.49
CA ILE A 104 -0.77 -8.30 -4.44
C ILE A 104 -1.51 -8.49 -5.76
N HIS A 105 -0.83 -8.21 -6.86
CA HIS A 105 -1.36 -8.40 -8.20
C HIS A 105 -1.93 -9.82 -8.32
N PRO A 106 -3.17 -9.98 -8.80
CA PRO A 106 -3.83 -11.29 -8.83
C PRO A 106 -3.02 -12.41 -9.48
N GLU A 107 -2.27 -12.10 -10.54
CA GLU A 107 -1.46 -13.10 -11.24
C GLU A 107 -0.21 -13.53 -10.47
N PHE A 108 0.17 -12.80 -9.43
CA PHE A 108 1.42 -13.04 -8.70
C PHE A 108 1.19 -13.53 -7.27
N ARG A 109 -0.03 -13.85 -6.90
CA ARG A 109 -0.37 -14.36 -5.56
C ARG A 109 0.20 -15.75 -5.34
N GLY A 110 0.48 -16.08 -4.06
CA GLY A 110 1.02 -17.38 -3.68
C GLY A 110 2.51 -17.55 -3.94
N ARG A 111 3.23 -16.47 -4.17
CA ARG A 111 4.68 -16.49 -4.46
C ARG A 111 5.54 -15.80 -3.40
N GLY A 112 4.95 -15.43 -2.27
CA GLY A 112 5.68 -14.79 -1.17
C GLY A 112 5.87 -13.29 -1.29
N TYR A 113 5.26 -12.63 -2.28
CA TYR A 113 5.41 -11.18 -2.46
C TYR A 113 4.81 -10.36 -1.33
N GLY A 114 3.70 -10.84 -0.73
CA GLY A 114 3.12 -10.16 0.42
C GLY A 114 4.10 -10.07 1.59
N THR A 115 4.73 -11.18 1.94
CA THR A 115 5.70 -11.22 3.04
C THR A 115 6.93 -10.36 2.76
N LYS A 116 7.51 -10.49 1.59
CA LYS A 116 8.72 -9.74 1.21
C LYS A 116 8.42 -8.25 1.04
N GLY A 117 7.28 -7.92 0.43
CA GLY A 117 6.87 -6.55 0.23
C GLY A 117 6.52 -5.85 1.53
N LEU A 118 5.83 -6.52 2.45
CA LEU A 118 5.52 -5.94 3.76
C LEU A 118 6.80 -5.65 4.55
N LYS A 119 7.80 -6.52 4.47
CA LYS A 119 9.10 -6.26 5.10
C LYS A 119 9.71 -4.95 4.58
N LEU A 120 9.71 -4.75 3.26
CA LEU A 120 10.23 -3.52 2.66
C LEU A 120 9.40 -2.30 3.06
N ALA A 121 8.07 -2.45 3.12
CA ALA A 121 7.17 -1.36 3.52
C ALA A 121 7.40 -0.94 4.97
N ILE A 122 7.61 -1.90 5.87
CA ILE A 122 7.94 -1.62 7.27
C ILE A 122 9.26 -0.84 7.37
N GLU A 123 10.28 -1.24 6.61
CA GLU A 123 11.54 -0.51 6.56
C GLU A 123 11.35 0.92 6.08
N LYS A 124 10.52 1.13 5.05
CA LYS A 124 10.20 2.47 4.54
C LYS A 124 9.52 3.33 5.60
N LEU A 125 8.54 2.79 6.30
CA LEU A 125 7.82 3.53 7.34
C LEU A 125 8.76 3.95 8.47
N LYS A 126 9.64 3.07 8.91
CA LYS A 126 10.60 3.37 9.98
C LYS A 126 11.60 4.48 9.60
N GLU A 127 11.84 4.70 8.32
CA GLU A 127 12.71 5.77 7.83
C GLU A 127 12.01 7.13 7.72
N MET A 128 10.67 7.16 7.79
CA MET A 128 9.91 8.41 7.66
C MET A 128 10.06 9.28 8.90
N SER A 129 10.36 10.57 8.71
CA SER A 129 10.61 11.52 9.81
C SER A 129 9.36 11.81 10.64
N ASP A 130 8.18 11.64 10.09
CA ASP A 130 6.89 11.87 10.75
C ASP A 130 6.27 10.59 11.36
N PHE A 131 6.94 9.45 11.26
CA PHE A 131 6.52 8.25 11.98
C PHE A 131 6.85 8.41 13.46
N VAL A 132 5.82 8.43 14.30
CA VAL A 132 5.94 8.77 15.73
C VAL A 132 5.53 7.64 16.67
N GLU A 133 4.80 6.64 16.20
CA GLU A 133 4.39 5.52 17.05
C GLU A 133 5.56 4.58 17.36
N ASP A 134 5.52 3.92 18.53
CA ASP A 134 6.54 2.94 18.93
C ASP A 134 6.40 1.62 18.19
N GLU A 135 5.19 1.32 17.73
CA GLU A 135 4.86 0.08 17.04
C GLU A 135 4.13 0.36 15.74
N ILE A 136 4.21 -0.58 14.81
CA ILE A 136 3.47 -0.52 13.56
C ILE A 136 2.21 -1.37 13.71
N PHE A 137 1.05 -0.73 13.52
CA PHE A 137 -0.26 -1.37 13.64
C PHE A 137 -0.73 -1.81 12.27
N LEU A 138 -1.05 -3.10 12.14
CA LEU A 138 -1.58 -3.70 10.93
C LEU A 138 -2.91 -4.36 11.25
N ARG A 139 -3.80 -4.36 10.26
CA ARG A 139 -5.13 -4.96 10.41
C ARG A 139 -5.49 -5.79 9.19
N CYS A 140 -6.21 -6.88 9.43
CA CYS A 140 -6.82 -7.66 8.36
C CYS A 140 -8.15 -8.24 8.83
N LEU A 141 -9.00 -8.60 7.88
CA LEU A 141 -10.22 -9.32 8.17
C LEU A 141 -9.89 -10.73 8.70
N ARG A 142 -10.69 -11.26 9.60
CA ARG A 142 -10.52 -12.64 10.10
C ARG A 142 -10.50 -13.67 8.97
N SER A 143 -11.31 -13.44 7.94
CA SER A 143 -11.38 -14.32 6.77
C SER A 143 -10.14 -14.24 5.86
N ASN A 144 -9.28 -13.23 6.06
CA ASN A 144 -8.08 -13.05 5.24
C ASN A 144 -6.87 -13.71 5.91
N GLU A 145 -6.85 -15.02 5.89
CA GLU A 145 -5.78 -15.83 6.50
C GLU A 145 -4.43 -15.57 5.85
N ALA A 146 -4.41 -15.32 4.54
CA ALA A 146 -3.18 -15.02 3.82
C ALA A 146 -2.51 -13.76 4.36
N SER A 147 -3.28 -12.69 4.59
CA SER A 147 -2.76 -11.44 5.14
C SER A 147 -2.25 -11.61 6.58
N LEU A 148 -3.00 -12.35 7.41
CA LEU A 148 -2.56 -12.65 8.77
C LEU A 148 -1.21 -13.37 8.77
N LYS A 149 -1.05 -14.37 7.91
CA LYS A 149 0.20 -15.11 7.78
C LYS A 149 1.36 -14.20 7.36
N VAL A 150 1.12 -13.29 6.42
CA VAL A 150 2.11 -12.30 5.98
C VAL A 150 2.58 -11.44 7.16
N MET A 151 1.65 -10.97 7.98
CA MET A 151 1.95 -10.15 9.16
C MET A 151 2.76 -10.94 10.19
N LEU A 152 2.36 -12.18 10.47
CA LEU A 152 3.06 -13.04 11.43
C LEU A 152 4.46 -13.41 10.94
N ASN A 153 4.62 -13.66 9.63
CA ASN A 153 5.94 -13.94 9.03
C ASN A 153 6.91 -12.75 9.14
N ASN A 154 6.39 -11.55 9.36
CA ASN A 154 7.20 -10.35 9.56
C ASN A 154 7.40 -10.02 11.06
N GLY A 155 7.15 -10.98 11.95
CA GLY A 155 7.35 -10.80 13.38
C GLY A 155 6.17 -10.13 14.10
N GLY A 156 5.03 -10.03 13.45
CA GLY A 156 3.83 -9.48 14.07
C GLY A 156 3.29 -10.37 15.18
N TYR A 157 2.57 -9.78 16.11
CA TYR A 157 1.86 -10.52 17.15
C TYR A 157 0.41 -10.01 17.23
N LEU A 158 -0.49 -10.89 17.64
CA LEU A 158 -1.89 -10.53 17.78
C LEU A 158 -2.09 -9.62 19.00
N HIS A 159 -2.47 -8.36 18.73
CA HIS A 159 -2.69 -7.37 19.78
C HIS A 159 -4.16 -7.35 20.22
N HIS A 160 -5.09 -7.42 19.25
CA HIS A 160 -6.52 -7.32 19.51
C HIS A 160 -7.29 -8.06 18.42
N GLN A 161 -8.39 -8.68 18.82
CA GLN A 161 -9.29 -9.42 17.92
C GLN A 161 -10.75 -9.10 18.26
N ASP A 162 -11.45 -8.53 17.28
CA ASP A 162 -12.89 -8.21 17.41
C ASP A 162 -13.79 -9.41 17.15
#